data_5473a4dba7899c4c048f68c93c21fa00
#
_entry.id   5473a4dba7899c4c048f68c93c21fa00
#
_cell.length_a   1.000
_cell.length_b   1.000
_cell.length_c   1.000
_cell.angle_alpha   90.00
_cell.angle_beta   90.00
_cell.angle_gamma   90.00
#
_symmetry.space_group_name_H-M   'P 1'
#
loop_
_entity.id
_entity.type
_entity.pdbx_description
1 polymer ?
#
loop_
_entity_poly.entity_id
_entity_poly.type
_entity_poly.pdbx_seq_one_letter_code
_entity_poly.pdbx_strand_id
1 'polypeptide(L)'
;MQTDAKLCNLIEDLVSYAIAGELAEECDRVFLCNRICQVFGILNFAPEQDREENTNLEMILASLCDIATQKGIIPADSITERDLFDTQLMGILTPRPSEVQSKFASLYREDPQKATDYYYHISRVSDYIRTYRTKKDIKWIYNGKYGALDITINLSKPEKDPRASAAAKTAVASGYPKCALCRENEGFAGSLTQAARQNLRLIPITVANQKWFLQYSPYVYYNEHCIALSGEHTPMRIDRSTFVKQLDFVEQFPHYMLGANADLPIVGGSILSHDHMQGGRYSFAMERAPIEEELHFAGFEGIRAGIVHWPMSVIRLRSADRESLIELCDRILCAWRTYSDPEAGIYAETDGEPHNTVTPISRRRGTDYEVDLVLRNNLTTPEHPLGVFHPHADKHNIKKENIGLIEVMGLAVLPARLCEEMDVLAMHLAEGKDITLDERTAKHAAWVDAFAHKYQFSYDNAGEILQKEIGRTFEEVLEDAGVYKCTKEGREAFLRFAQTVK
;
A
#
# COMPACT_ATOMS: atom_id res chain seq x y z
N MET A 1 -32.60 -27.17 -16.90
CA MET A 1 -33.24 -27.37 -15.56
C MET A 1 -32.23 -27.51 -14.44
N GLN A 2 -31.30 -28.47 -14.44
CA GLN A 2 -30.34 -28.63 -13.32
C GLN A 2 -29.38 -27.47 -13.13
N THR A 3 -28.90 -26.87 -14.22
CA THR A 3 -28.00 -25.68 -14.19
C THR A 3 -28.71 -24.45 -13.63
N ASP A 4 -30.01 -24.29 -13.87
CA ASP A 4 -30.78 -23.14 -13.41
C ASP A 4 -31.08 -23.23 -11.90
N ALA A 5 -31.32 -24.41 -11.35
CA ALA A 5 -31.50 -24.60 -9.91
C ALA A 5 -30.23 -24.26 -9.14
N LYS A 6 -29.05 -24.77 -9.58
CA LYS A 6 -27.74 -24.42 -8.98
C LYS A 6 -27.48 -22.91 -9.03
N LEU A 7 -27.79 -22.27 -10.16
CA LEU A 7 -27.62 -20.83 -10.28
C LEU A 7 -28.53 -20.05 -9.32
N CYS A 8 -29.80 -20.45 -9.19
CA CYS A 8 -30.73 -19.85 -8.24
C CYS A 8 -30.24 -19.99 -6.78
N ASN A 9 -29.71 -21.16 -6.43
CA ASN A 9 -29.13 -21.38 -5.11
C ASN A 9 -27.95 -20.49 -4.82
N LEU A 10 -27.01 -20.33 -5.78
CA LEU A 10 -25.85 -19.45 -5.62
C LEU A 10 -26.23 -17.97 -5.55
N ILE A 11 -27.28 -17.54 -6.27
CA ILE A 11 -27.80 -16.18 -6.17
C ILE A 11 -28.38 -15.93 -4.78
N GLU A 12 -29.16 -16.89 -4.25
CA GLU A 12 -29.70 -16.81 -2.90
C GLU A 12 -28.59 -16.76 -1.84
N ASP A 13 -27.55 -17.63 -1.97
CA ASP A 13 -26.39 -17.63 -1.08
C ASP A 13 -25.66 -16.28 -1.10
N LEU A 14 -25.48 -15.69 -2.29
CA LEU A 14 -24.79 -14.40 -2.43
C LEU A 14 -25.60 -13.26 -1.78
N VAL A 15 -26.93 -13.27 -1.92
CA VAL A 15 -27.80 -12.27 -1.28
C VAL A 15 -27.85 -12.48 0.23
N SER A 16 -27.93 -13.72 0.71
CA SER A 16 -27.82 -14.04 2.14
C SER A 16 -26.49 -13.59 2.75
N TYR A 17 -25.39 -13.80 2.02
CA TYR A 17 -24.08 -13.27 2.42
C TYR A 17 -24.10 -11.73 2.57
N ALA A 18 -24.72 -11.03 1.62
CA ALA A 18 -24.80 -9.56 1.67
C ALA A 18 -25.62 -9.06 2.87
N ILE A 19 -26.73 -9.74 3.19
CA ILE A 19 -27.58 -9.41 4.35
C ILE A 19 -26.83 -9.70 5.66
N ALA A 20 -26.22 -10.87 5.79
CA ALA A 20 -25.41 -11.24 6.95
C ALA A 20 -24.21 -10.31 7.16
N GLY A 21 -23.64 -9.77 6.07
CA GLY A 21 -22.54 -8.79 6.07
C GLY A 21 -22.98 -7.32 6.22
N GLU A 22 -24.27 -7.06 6.47
CA GLU A 22 -24.83 -5.69 6.63
C GLU A 22 -24.66 -4.79 5.38
N LEU A 23 -24.54 -5.38 4.17
CA LEU A 23 -24.60 -4.64 2.92
C LEU A 23 -26.04 -4.31 2.51
N ALA A 24 -27.00 -5.10 2.95
CA ALA A 24 -28.42 -4.96 2.64
C ALA A 24 -29.27 -5.44 3.81
N GLU A 25 -30.55 -5.07 3.81
CA GLU A 25 -31.52 -5.53 4.78
C GLU A 25 -32.38 -6.69 4.21
N GLU A 26 -33.05 -7.45 5.06
CA GLU A 26 -33.89 -8.58 4.64
C GLU A 26 -35.00 -8.13 3.65
N CYS A 27 -35.50 -6.92 3.77
CA CYS A 27 -36.50 -6.37 2.86
C CYS A 27 -35.97 -6.15 1.42
N ASP A 28 -34.65 -6.13 1.23
CA ASP A 28 -34.01 -5.95 -0.09
C ASP A 28 -33.83 -7.29 -0.83
N ARG A 29 -33.99 -8.43 -0.19
CA ARG A 29 -33.71 -9.78 -0.71
C ARG A 29 -34.30 -10.01 -2.11
N VAL A 30 -35.60 -9.83 -2.27
CA VAL A 30 -36.28 -10.05 -3.56
C VAL A 30 -35.77 -9.12 -4.64
N PHE A 31 -35.56 -7.85 -4.30
CA PHE A 31 -35.02 -6.86 -5.22
C PHE A 31 -33.63 -7.26 -5.72
N LEU A 32 -32.72 -7.64 -4.80
CA LEU A 32 -31.33 -8.01 -5.10
C LEU A 32 -31.28 -9.32 -5.92
N CYS A 33 -32.05 -10.35 -5.56
CA CYS A 33 -32.16 -11.57 -6.34
C CYS A 33 -32.57 -11.26 -7.78
N ASN A 34 -33.60 -10.43 -7.98
CA ASN A 34 -34.07 -10.04 -9.31
C ASN A 34 -33.01 -9.25 -10.10
N ARG A 35 -32.23 -8.39 -9.43
CA ARG A 35 -31.13 -7.64 -10.08
C ARG A 35 -30.03 -8.58 -10.56
N ILE A 36 -29.66 -9.59 -9.78
CA ILE A 36 -28.65 -10.58 -10.19
C ILE A 36 -29.22 -11.52 -11.25
N CYS A 37 -30.47 -11.97 -11.13
CA CYS A 37 -31.16 -12.73 -12.19
C CYS A 37 -31.11 -12.01 -13.55
N GLN A 38 -31.29 -10.68 -13.57
CA GLN A 38 -31.17 -9.87 -14.77
C GLN A 38 -29.78 -9.98 -15.42
N VAL A 39 -28.70 -10.01 -14.64
CA VAL A 39 -27.32 -10.15 -15.14
C VAL A 39 -27.13 -11.49 -15.86
N PHE A 40 -27.72 -12.56 -15.33
CA PHE A 40 -27.66 -13.90 -15.91
C PHE A 40 -28.73 -14.19 -16.97
N GLY A 41 -29.66 -13.26 -17.21
CA GLY A 41 -30.76 -13.42 -18.18
C GLY A 41 -31.74 -14.51 -17.81
N ILE A 42 -31.92 -14.82 -16.51
CA ILE A 42 -32.90 -15.81 -16.04
C ILE A 42 -34.22 -15.15 -15.65
N LEU A 43 -35.34 -15.79 -16.04
CA LEU A 43 -36.68 -15.31 -15.79
C LEU A 43 -37.39 -16.07 -14.66
N ASN A 44 -36.95 -17.29 -14.37
CA ASN A 44 -37.52 -18.12 -13.33
C ASN A 44 -36.51 -18.30 -12.20
N PHE A 45 -36.81 -17.69 -11.04
CA PHE A 45 -35.98 -17.79 -9.85
C PHE A 45 -36.68 -18.74 -8.87
N ALA A 46 -36.13 -19.94 -8.66
CA ALA A 46 -36.65 -20.97 -7.79
C ALA A 46 -35.49 -21.71 -7.12
N PRO A 47 -34.92 -21.14 -6.03
CA PRO A 47 -33.94 -21.85 -5.23
C PRO A 47 -34.56 -23.06 -4.55
N GLU A 48 -33.74 -24.09 -4.28
CA GLU A 48 -34.18 -25.29 -3.56
C GLU A 48 -34.48 -24.94 -2.10
N GLN A 49 -35.56 -25.50 -1.57
CA GLN A 49 -35.87 -25.43 -0.14
C GLN A 49 -35.08 -26.52 0.59
N ASP A 50 -34.82 -26.34 1.87
CA ASP A 50 -34.15 -27.31 2.75
C ASP A 50 -32.73 -27.72 2.29
N ARG A 51 -31.98 -26.80 1.70
CA ARG A 51 -30.55 -26.96 1.32
C ARG A 51 -29.62 -26.34 2.37
N GLU A 52 -28.40 -26.84 2.43
CA GLU A 52 -27.32 -26.17 3.17
C GLU A 52 -26.87 -24.90 2.41
N GLU A 53 -26.85 -23.77 3.12
CA GLU A 53 -26.44 -22.49 2.58
C GLU A 53 -24.91 -22.39 2.50
N ASN A 54 -24.40 -21.94 1.36
CA ASN A 54 -22.95 -21.65 1.23
C ASN A 54 -22.66 -20.23 1.71
N THR A 55 -21.84 -20.08 2.73
CA THR A 55 -21.45 -18.79 3.30
C THR A 55 -20.05 -18.32 2.85
N ASN A 56 -19.34 -19.13 2.05
CA ASN A 56 -18.00 -18.80 1.55
C ASN A 56 -18.07 -17.95 0.27
N LEU A 57 -17.83 -16.65 0.39
CA LEU A 57 -17.90 -15.71 -0.73
C LEU A 57 -16.99 -16.10 -1.89
N GLU A 58 -15.73 -16.53 -1.63
CA GLU A 58 -14.79 -16.93 -2.69
C GLU A 58 -15.37 -18.07 -3.53
N MET A 59 -15.99 -19.08 -2.89
CA MET A 59 -16.60 -20.22 -3.57
C MET A 59 -17.88 -19.84 -4.33
N ILE A 60 -18.71 -18.96 -3.75
CA ILE A 60 -19.95 -18.47 -4.40
C ILE A 60 -19.57 -17.71 -5.67
N LEU A 61 -18.69 -16.72 -5.58
CA LEU A 61 -18.26 -15.89 -6.72
C LEU A 61 -17.55 -16.71 -7.79
N ALA A 62 -16.66 -17.64 -7.40
CA ALA A 62 -15.99 -18.53 -8.35
C ALA A 62 -17.01 -19.37 -9.13
N SER A 63 -18.01 -19.98 -8.44
CA SER A 63 -19.05 -20.77 -9.08
C SER A 63 -19.95 -19.94 -10.00
N LEU A 64 -20.29 -18.72 -9.61
CA LEU A 64 -21.06 -17.79 -10.45
C LEU A 64 -20.27 -17.37 -11.69
N CYS A 65 -18.96 -17.10 -11.57
CA CYS A 65 -18.09 -16.83 -12.72
C CYS A 65 -17.99 -18.03 -13.67
N ASP A 66 -17.88 -19.28 -13.15
CA ASP A 66 -17.88 -20.49 -13.97
C ASP A 66 -19.16 -20.62 -14.80
N ILE A 67 -20.33 -20.38 -14.18
CA ILE A 67 -21.61 -20.40 -14.88
C ILE A 67 -21.70 -19.27 -15.91
N ALA A 68 -21.22 -18.07 -15.56
CA ALA A 68 -21.18 -16.93 -16.48
C ALA A 68 -20.31 -17.21 -17.72
N THR A 69 -19.16 -17.87 -17.52
CA THR A 69 -18.27 -18.31 -18.61
C THR A 69 -18.98 -19.36 -19.50
N GLN A 70 -19.63 -20.37 -18.90
CA GLN A 70 -20.37 -21.39 -19.64
C GLN A 70 -21.53 -20.81 -20.44
N LYS A 71 -22.18 -19.75 -19.95
CA LYS A 71 -23.25 -19.04 -20.65
C LYS A 71 -22.73 -18.01 -21.66
N GLY A 72 -21.42 -17.81 -21.79
CA GLY A 72 -20.81 -16.81 -22.69
C GLY A 72 -21.00 -15.37 -22.24
N ILE A 73 -21.36 -15.13 -20.97
CA ILE A 73 -21.44 -13.78 -20.38
C ILE A 73 -20.03 -13.25 -20.11
N ILE A 74 -19.11 -14.11 -19.64
CA ILE A 74 -17.67 -13.83 -19.58
C ILE A 74 -17.06 -14.36 -20.89
N PRO A 75 -16.50 -13.47 -21.75
CA PRO A 75 -16.04 -13.88 -23.10
C PRO A 75 -14.78 -14.75 -23.09
N ALA A 76 -13.82 -14.44 -22.21
CA ALA A 76 -12.61 -15.24 -22.02
C ALA A 76 -12.43 -15.52 -20.52
N ASP A 77 -12.03 -16.76 -20.18
CA ASP A 77 -11.86 -17.19 -18.79
C ASP A 77 -10.52 -16.69 -18.20
N SER A 78 -10.34 -15.38 -18.18
CA SER A 78 -9.17 -14.72 -17.58
C SER A 78 -9.48 -14.17 -16.18
N ILE A 79 -8.47 -14.07 -15.33
CA ILE A 79 -8.60 -13.47 -13.98
C ILE A 79 -9.19 -12.06 -14.09
N THR A 80 -8.76 -11.27 -15.08
CA THR A 80 -9.26 -9.89 -15.26
C THR A 80 -10.75 -9.86 -15.57
N GLU A 81 -11.25 -10.72 -16.45
CA GLU A 81 -12.67 -10.73 -16.81
C GLU A 81 -13.55 -11.29 -15.70
N ARG A 82 -13.05 -12.30 -14.97
CA ARG A 82 -13.70 -12.77 -13.74
C ARG A 82 -13.78 -11.66 -12.70
N ASP A 83 -12.70 -10.88 -12.51
CA ASP A 83 -12.67 -9.74 -11.58
C ASP A 83 -13.62 -8.60 -12.01
N LEU A 84 -13.83 -8.37 -13.30
CA LEU A 84 -14.82 -7.41 -13.79
C LEU A 84 -16.25 -7.89 -13.46
N PHE A 85 -16.52 -9.17 -13.67
CA PHE A 85 -17.85 -9.75 -13.49
C PHE A 85 -18.23 -9.90 -12.01
N ASP A 86 -17.35 -10.46 -11.18
CA ASP A 86 -17.62 -10.60 -9.74
C ASP A 86 -17.78 -9.24 -9.05
N THR A 87 -16.97 -8.25 -9.44
CA THR A 87 -17.12 -6.86 -8.95
C THR A 87 -18.44 -6.23 -9.39
N GLN A 88 -18.98 -6.60 -10.58
CA GLN A 88 -20.32 -6.19 -11.01
C GLN A 88 -21.40 -6.76 -10.08
N LEU A 89 -21.32 -8.04 -9.76
CA LEU A 89 -22.27 -8.68 -8.84
C LEU A 89 -22.22 -8.03 -7.46
N MET A 90 -21.02 -7.86 -6.90
CA MET A 90 -20.84 -7.23 -5.60
C MET A 90 -21.26 -5.74 -5.60
N GLY A 91 -21.09 -5.05 -6.74
CA GLY A 91 -21.57 -3.68 -6.91
C GLY A 91 -23.09 -3.54 -6.80
N ILE A 92 -23.86 -4.55 -7.21
CA ILE A 92 -25.32 -4.60 -7.06
C ILE A 92 -25.71 -4.68 -5.57
N LEU A 93 -24.91 -5.41 -4.77
CA LEU A 93 -25.16 -5.65 -3.35
C LEU A 93 -24.64 -4.55 -2.44
N THR A 94 -23.71 -3.74 -2.94
CA THR A 94 -23.06 -2.69 -2.13
C THR A 94 -24.00 -1.49 -1.98
N PRO A 95 -24.26 -0.99 -0.75
CA PRO A 95 -25.13 0.17 -0.51
C PRO A 95 -24.71 1.39 -1.35
N ARG A 96 -25.63 2.29 -1.63
CA ARG A 96 -25.35 3.51 -2.38
C ARG A 96 -24.35 4.41 -1.65
N PRO A 97 -23.55 5.23 -2.37
CA PRO A 97 -22.64 6.18 -1.73
C PRO A 97 -23.30 7.05 -0.66
N SER A 98 -24.53 7.53 -0.91
CA SER A 98 -25.28 8.36 0.03
C SER A 98 -25.63 7.65 1.35
N GLU A 99 -25.91 6.34 1.30
CA GLU A 99 -26.23 5.52 2.46
C GLU A 99 -24.97 5.31 3.32
N VAL A 100 -23.87 4.90 2.68
CA VAL A 100 -22.58 4.68 3.35
C VAL A 100 -22.07 5.98 3.97
N GLN A 101 -22.12 7.10 3.23
CA GLN A 101 -21.69 8.42 3.72
C GLN A 101 -22.56 8.92 4.88
N SER A 102 -23.87 8.73 4.82
CA SER A 102 -24.79 9.13 5.90
C SER A 102 -24.55 8.33 7.18
N LYS A 103 -24.35 7.01 7.07
CA LYS A 103 -24.04 6.13 8.21
C LYS A 103 -22.67 6.48 8.79
N PHE A 104 -21.65 6.68 7.94
CA PHE A 104 -20.31 7.11 8.37
C PHE A 104 -20.40 8.44 9.14
N ALA A 105 -21.07 9.44 8.59
CA ALA A 105 -21.21 10.76 9.23
C ALA A 105 -21.97 10.70 10.57
N SER A 106 -22.94 9.80 10.71
CA SER A 106 -23.62 9.56 11.98
C SER A 106 -22.69 8.99 13.03
N LEU A 107 -21.95 7.93 12.67
CA LEU A 107 -21.00 7.28 13.57
C LEU A 107 -19.82 8.18 13.92
N TYR A 108 -19.35 9.00 12.96
CA TYR A 108 -18.25 9.94 13.17
C TYR A 108 -18.58 11.00 14.24
N ARG A 109 -19.84 11.43 14.34
CA ARG A 109 -20.27 12.34 15.42
C ARG A 109 -20.22 11.73 16.80
N GLU A 110 -20.32 10.40 16.88
CA GLU A 110 -20.19 9.66 18.14
C GLU A 110 -18.71 9.40 18.47
N ASP A 111 -17.99 8.84 17.51
CA ASP A 111 -16.58 8.45 17.62
C ASP A 111 -15.98 8.26 16.21
N PRO A 112 -14.90 8.98 15.84
CA PRO A 112 -14.20 8.76 14.57
C PRO A 112 -13.79 7.32 14.32
N GLN A 113 -13.41 6.57 15.37
CA GLN A 113 -13.01 5.17 15.22
C GLN A 113 -14.21 4.28 14.86
N LYS A 114 -15.39 4.48 15.45
CA LYS A 114 -16.59 3.74 15.05
C LYS A 114 -16.92 3.93 13.57
N ALA A 115 -16.73 5.15 13.06
CA ALA A 115 -16.99 5.46 11.65
C ALA A 115 -16.00 4.74 10.72
N THR A 116 -14.71 4.73 11.06
CA THR A 116 -13.69 4.02 10.28
C THR A 116 -13.84 2.51 10.38
N ASP A 117 -14.18 1.96 11.57
CA ASP A 117 -14.47 0.53 11.76
C ASP A 117 -15.65 0.08 10.87
N TYR A 118 -16.75 0.86 10.83
CA TYR A 118 -17.88 0.60 9.93
C TYR A 118 -17.43 0.63 8.46
N TYR A 119 -16.72 1.65 8.05
CA TYR A 119 -16.31 1.80 6.65
C TYR A 119 -15.30 0.73 6.23
N TYR A 120 -14.41 0.31 7.13
CA TYR A 120 -13.51 -0.82 6.88
C TYR A 120 -14.28 -2.13 6.75
N HIS A 121 -15.30 -2.35 7.61
CA HIS A 121 -16.19 -3.50 7.50
C HIS A 121 -16.88 -3.54 6.12
N ILE A 122 -17.53 -2.45 5.70
CA ILE A 122 -18.19 -2.36 4.40
C ILE A 122 -17.20 -2.64 3.25
N SER A 123 -15.98 -2.09 3.32
CA SER A 123 -14.96 -2.30 2.29
C SER A 123 -14.51 -3.77 2.18
N ARG A 124 -14.60 -4.54 3.25
CA ARG A 124 -14.28 -5.98 3.29
C ARG A 124 -15.44 -6.84 2.80
N VAL A 125 -16.65 -6.61 3.32
CA VAL A 125 -17.81 -7.42 2.99
C VAL A 125 -18.34 -7.16 1.59
N SER A 126 -18.13 -5.96 1.04
CA SER A 126 -18.42 -5.65 -0.37
C SER A 126 -17.42 -6.26 -1.36
N ASP A 127 -16.44 -7.03 -0.90
CA ASP A 127 -15.34 -7.58 -1.70
C ASP A 127 -14.49 -6.53 -2.43
N TYR A 128 -14.59 -5.27 -2.01
CA TYR A 128 -13.63 -4.25 -2.46
C TYR A 128 -12.22 -4.58 -1.95
N ILE A 129 -12.11 -5.02 -0.69
CA ILE A 129 -10.93 -5.67 -0.13
C ILE A 129 -11.15 -7.17 -0.21
N ARG A 130 -10.47 -7.84 -1.16
CA ARG A 130 -10.55 -9.29 -1.35
C ARG A 130 -9.78 -10.04 -0.27
N THR A 131 -10.38 -10.16 0.92
CA THR A 131 -9.70 -10.69 2.12
C THR A 131 -9.15 -12.09 1.94
N TYR A 132 -9.79 -12.94 1.13
CA TYR A 132 -9.30 -14.28 0.80
C TYR A 132 -8.04 -14.27 -0.08
N ARG A 133 -7.80 -13.19 -0.86
CA ARG A 133 -6.54 -13.01 -1.61
C ARG A 133 -5.44 -12.48 -0.69
N THR A 134 -5.73 -11.47 0.13
CA THR A 134 -4.73 -10.88 1.03
C THR A 134 -4.27 -11.83 2.14
N LYS A 135 -5.09 -12.83 2.50
CA LYS A 135 -4.69 -13.90 3.43
C LYS A 135 -3.64 -14.84 2.86
N LYS A 136 -3.43 -14.87 1.54
CA LYS A 136 -2.41 -15.70 0.88
C LYS A 136 -1.01 -15.06 0.94
N ASP A 137 -0.91 -13.76 1.27
CA ASP A 137 0.38 -13.08 1.42
C ASP A 137 1.22 -13.76 2.48
N ILE A 138 2.51 -13.98 2.16
CA ILE A 138 3.47 -14.59 3.10
C ILE A 138 4.08 -13.46 3.94
N LYS A 139 3.98 -13.57 5.26
CA LYS A 139 4.39 -12.51 6.19
C LYS A 139 5.24 -13.07 7.32
N TRP A 140 6.35 -12.38 7.63
CA TRP A 140 7.17 -12.68 8.81
C TRP A 140 7.84 -11.42 9.34
N ILE A 141 8.44 -11.52 10.52
CA ILE A 141 9.18 -10.45 11.18
C ILE A 141 10.67 -10.78 11.13
N TYR A 142 11.47 -9.82 10.67
CA TYR A 142 12.92 -9.86 10.78
C TYR A 142 13.39 -8.94 11.89
N ASN A 143 14.10 -9.49 12.87
CA ASN A 143 14.69 -8.72 13.97
C ASN A 143 16.14 -8.35 13.60
N GLY A 144 16.32 -7.13 13.14
CA GLY A 144 17.62 -6.57 12.74
C GLY A 144 18.16 -5.56 13.74
N LYS A 145 19.20 -4.84 13.33
CA LYS A 145 19.88 -3.83 14.17
C LYS A 145 19.05 -2.56 14.39
N TYR A 146 18.05 -2.30 13.55
CA TYR A 146 17.14 -1.15 13.67
C TYR A 146 15.78 -1.52 14.24
N GLY A 147 15.62 -2.75 14.73
CA GLY A 147 14.37 -3.25 15.30
C GLY A 147 13.69 -4.31 14.45
N ALA A 148 12.41 -4.53 14.72
CA ALA A 148 11.59 -5.55 14.07
C ALA A 148 11.00 -5.02 12.78
N LEU A 149 11.51 -5.46 11.62
CA LEU A 149 10.99 -5.14 10.29
C LEU A 149 9.91 -6.13 9.88
N ASP A 150 8.85 -5.63 9.28
CA ASP A 150 7.79 -6.46 8.72
C ASP A 150 8.13 -6.81 7.27
N ILE A 151 8.15 -8.10 6.93
CA ILE A 151 8.46 -8.56 5.58
C ILE A 151 7.22 -9.24 5.00
N THR A 152 6.82 -8.84 3.80
CA THR A 152 5.68 -9.41 3.10
C THR A 152 6.04 -9.74 1.66
N ILE A 153 5.82 -11.00 1.24
CA ILE A 153 5.72 -11.36 -0.17
C ILE A 153 4.25 -11.20 -0.56
N ASN A 154 3.97 -10.23 -1.41
CA ASN A 154 2.61 -9.88 -1.78
C ASN A 154 2.11 -10.76 -2.93
N LEU A 155 1.18 -11.66 -2.63
CA LEU A 155 0.51 -12.55 -3.60
C LEU A 155 -0.86 -12.02 -4.04
N SER A 156 -1.37 -10.98 -3.39
CA SER A 156 -2.70 -10.44 -3.64
C SER A 156 -2.76 -9.47 -4.80
N LYS A 157 -1.61 -8.88 -5.19
CA LYS A 157 -1.50 -8.01 -6.36
C LYS A 157 -1.33 -8.89 -7.59
N PRO A 158 -2.32 -8.99 -8.49
CA PRO A 158 -2.19 -9.83 -9.68
C PRO A 158 -1.02 -9.34 -10.53
N GLU A 159 -0.14 -10.26 -10.90
CA GLU A 159 0.83 -10.00 -11.96
C GLU A 159 0.08 -9.77 -13.26
N LYS A 160 0.53 -8.79 -14.05
CA LYS A 160 -0.12 -8.51 -15.33
C LYS A 160 0.04 -9.71 -16.24
N ASP A 161 -1.09 -10.38 -16.55
CA ASP A 161 -1.12 -11.43 -17.57
C ASP A 161 -0.52 -10.87 -18.87
N PRO A 162 0.49 -11.54 -19.46
CA PRO A 162 1.09 -11.11 -20.74
C PRO A 162 0.05 -10.97 -21.86
N ARG A 163 -1.00 -11.79 -21.86
CA ARG A 163 -2.11 -11.73 -22.83
C ARG A 163 -2.98 -10.50 -22.59
N ALA A 164 -3.34 -10.22 -21.33
CA ALA A 164 -4.07 -9.02 -20.96
C ALA A 164 -3.23 -7.76 -21.23
N SER A 165 -1.90 -7.82 -21.00
CA SER A 165 -0.98 -6.73 -21.36
C SER A 165 -0.88 -6.50 -22.86
N ALA A 166 -0.95 -7.55 -23.69
CA ALA A 166 -0.97 -7.44 -25.15
C ALA A 166 -2.30 -6.86 -25.65
N ALA A 167 -3.44 -7.32 -25.12
CA ALA A 167 -4.77 -6.78 -25.42
C ALA A 167 -4.91 -5.31 -24.97
N ALA A 168 -4.30 -4.96 -23.83
CA ALA A 168 -4.27 -3.59 -23.32
C ALA A 168 -3.54 -2.60 -24.24
N LYS A 169 -2.52 -3.06 -24.99
CA LYS A 169 -1.79 -2.22 -25.96
C LYS A 169 -2.65 -1.81 -27.17
N THR A 170 -3.66 -2.59 -27.48
CA THR A 170 -4.59 -2.33 -28.62
C THR A 170 -5.91 -1.69 -28.17
N ALA A 171 -6.18 -1.63 -26.87
CA ALA A 171 -7.38 -1.01 -26.32
C ALA A 171 -7.29 0.53 -26.42
N VAL A 172 -8.39 1.17 -26.81
CA VAL A 172 -8.51 2.63 -26.80
C VAL A 172 -8.41 3.10 -25.34
N ALA A 173 -7.40 3.90 -25.02
CA ALA A 173 -7.27 4.49 -23.70
C ALA A 173 -8.47 5.43 -23.45
N SER A 174 -9.31 5.06 -22.50
CA SER A 174 -10.37 5.94 -21.99
C SER A 174 -9.73 6.99 -21.09
N GLY A 175 -10.00 8.27 -21.32
CA GLY A 175 -9.61 9.37 -20.41
C GLY A 175 -10.48 9.44 -19.15
N TYR A 176 -11.31 8.42 -18.87
CA TYR A 176 -12.23 8.36 -17.75
C TYR A 176 -12.25 6.95 -17.13
N PRO A 177 -11.92 6.83 -15.82
CA PRO A 177 -11.26 7.81 -14.96
C PRO A 177 -9.83 8.16 -15.45
N LYS A 178 -9.31 9.36 -15.14
CA LYS A 178 -7.97 9.77 -15.56
C LYS A 178 -6.86 8.93 -14.90
N CYS A 179 -7.05 8.51 -13.65
CA CYS A 179 -6.13 7.61 -12.93
C CYS A 179 -6.89 6.78 -11.88
N ALA A 180 -6.19 5.83 -11.26
CA ALA A 180 -6.76 4.93 -10.24
C ALA A 180 -7.24 5.62 -8.95
N LEU A 181 -6.84 6.88 -8.72
CA LEU A 181 -7.21 7.68 -7.55
C LEU A 181 -8.30 8.72 -7.84
N CYS A 182 -8.75 8.86 -9.08
CA CYS A 182 -9.84 9.79 -9.38
C CYS A 182 -11.16 9.33 -8.75
N ARG A 183 -11.93 10.28 -8.21
CA ARG A 183 -13.25 10.00 -7.61
C ARG A 183 -14.23 9.30 -8.59
N GLU A 184 -14.03 9.46 -9.87
CA GLU A 184 -14.78 8.83 -10.95
C GLU A 184 -14.62 7.30 -10.98
N ASN A 185 -13.70 6.74 -10.20
CA ASN A 185 -13.63 5.29 -9.97
C ASN A 185 -14.79 4.75 -9.15
N GLU A 186 -15.45 5.57 -8.32
CA GLU A 186 -16.60 5.12 -7.53
C GLU A 186 -17.74 4.65 -8.45
N GLY A 187 -18.04 3.34 -8.42
CA GLY A 187 -19.04 2.73 -9.29
C GLY A 187 -18.55 2.41 -10.72
N PHE A 188 -17.28 2.63 -11.06
CA PHE A 188 -16.75 2.38 -12.40
C PHE A 188 -16.72 0.89 -12.73
N ALA A 189 -17.26 0.53 -13.91
CA ALA A 189 -17.37 -0.86 -14.33
C ALA A 189 -16.03 -1.54 -14.64
N GLY A 190 -14.99 -0.76 -14.86
CA GLY A 190 -13.70 -1.30 -15.26
C GLY A 190 -13.59 -1.61 -16.75
N SER A 191 -12.43 -2.10 -17.13
CA SER A 191 -12.12 -2.60 -18.49
C SER A 191 -10.95 -3.58 -18.38
N LEU A 192 -10.52 -4.17 -19.49
CA LEU A 192 -9.32 -5.04 -19.50
C LEU A 192 -8.04 -4.30 -19.07
N THR A 193 -8.03 -2.96 -19.09
CA THR A 193 -6.88 -2.13 -18.73
C THR A 193 -7.05 -1.39 -17.40
N GLN A 194 -8.27 -1.30 -16.89
CA GLN A 194 -8.63 -0.56 -15.67
C GLN A 194 -9.50 -1.44 -14.78
N ALA A 195 -9.11 -1.58 -13.53
CA ALA A 195 -9.84 -2.41 -12.57
C ALA A 195 -11.28 -1.90 -12.34
N ALA A 196 -12.24 -2.84 -12.23
CA ALA A 196 -13.59 -2.54 -11.80
C ALA A 196 -13.62 -1.97 -10.37
N ARG A 197 -14.54 -1.06 -10.09
CA ARG A 197 -14.71 -0.36 -8.82
C ARG A 197 -16.18 -0.15 -8.47
N GLN A 198 -17.09 -1.02 -8.95
CA GLN A 198 -18.54 -0.89 -8.73
C GLN A 198 -18.89 -1.04 -7.24
N ASN A 199 -18.06 -1.74 -6.48
CA ASN A 199 -18.17 -1.94 -5.03
C ASN A 199 -17.31 -0.96 -4.19
N LEU A 200 -16.59 -0.02 -4.83
CA LEU A 200 -15.90 1.07 -4.13
C LEU A 200 -16.91 2.11 -3.65
N ARG A 201 -16.75 2.58 -2.42
CA ARG A 201 -17.40 3.76 -1.89
C ARG A 201 -16.36 4.73 -1.35
N LEU A 202 -16.56 6.02 -1.56
CA LEU A 202 -15.66 7.07 -1.12
C LEU A 202 -16.32 7.86 0.02
N ILE A 203 -15.58 8.12 1.08
CA ILE A 203 -16.02 8.98 2.16
C ILE A 203 -15.49 10.39 1.90
N PRO A 204 -16.35 11.40 1.70
CA PRO A 204 -15.91 12.77 1.58
C PRO A 204 -15.40 13.28 2.94
N ILE A 205 -14.21 13.86 2.94
CA ILE A 205 -13.59 14.50 4.09
C ILE A 205 -13.13 15.91 3.70
N THR A 206 -12.96 16.78 4.68
CA THR A 206 -12.38 18.10 4.47
C THR A 206 -10.99 18.12 5.07
N VAL A 207 -9.98 18.37 4.27
CA VAL A 207 -8.58 18.44 4.70
C VAL A 207 -8.01 19.79 4.28
N ALA A 208 -7.48 20.55 5.20
CA ALA A 208 -6.97 21.92 4.97
C ALA A 208 -7.98 22.81 4.20
N ASN A 209 -9.24 22.74 4.59
CA ASN A 209 -10.39 23.44 3.95
C ASN A 209 -10.62 23.07 2.47
N GLN A 210 -10.06 21.95 1.99
CA GLN A 210 -10.24 21.43 0.65
C GLN A 210 -11.06 20.14 0.68
N LYS A 211 -11.74 19.85 -0.42
CA LYS A 211 -12.48 18.60 -0.59
C LYS A 211 -11.54 17.44 -0.90
N TRP A 212 -11.52 16.47 -0.01
CA TRP A 212 -10.77 15.23 -0.14
C TRP A 212 -11.70 14.04 0.00
N PHE A 213 -11.19 12.85 -0.26
CA PHE A 213 -11.89 11.60 -0.04
C PHE A 213 -11.01 10.60 0.68
N LEU A 214 -11.62 9.78 1.51
CA LEU A 214 -11.00 8.63 2.14
C LEU A 214 -11.47 7.36 1.45
N GLN A 215 -10.53 6.46 1.13
CA GLN A 215 -10.79 5.09 0.71
C GLN A 215 -9.80 4.13 1.35
N TYR A 216 -10.16 2.86 1.51
CA TYR A 216 -9.15 1.85 1.84
C TYR A 216 -8.43 1.36 0.59
N SER A 217 -7.19 0.89 0.79
CA SER A 217 -6.46 0.22 -0.28
C SER A 217 -6.95 -1.23 -0.41
N PRO A 218 -7.27 -1.69 -1.62
CA PRO A 218 -7.69 -3.08 -1.80
C PRO A 218 -6.57 -4.09 -1.56
N TYR A 219 -5.31 -3.63 -1.51
CA TYR A 219 -4.13 -4.49 -1.31
C TYR A 219 -3.81 -4.75 0.17
N VAL A 220 -4.30 -3.93 1.09
CA VAL A 220 -4.15 -4.08 2.56
C VAL A 220 -2.74 -4.52 2.97
N TYR A 221 -1.72 -3.72 2.63
CA TYR A 221 -0.34 -4.02 3.02
C TYR A 221 -0.17 -4.08 4.54
N TYR A 222 -0.98 -3.31 5.29
CA TYR A 222 -1.08 -3.29 6.74
C TYR A 222 -2.52 -3.01 7.19
N ASN A 223 -2.80 -3.12 8.48
CA ASN A 223 -4.15 -2.97 9.01
C ASN A 223 -4.75 -1.60 8.67
N GLU A 224 -5.95 -1.63 8.11
CA GLU A 224 -6.72 -0.44 7.71
C GLU A 224 -5.93 0.52 6.79
N HIS A 225 -5.07 -0.04 5.91
CA HIS A 225 -4.35 0.75 4.92
C HIS A 225 -5.33 1.58 4.10
N CYS A 226 -5.30 2.89 4.27
CA CYS A 226 -6.19 3.83 3.62
C CYS A 226 -5.42 4.84 2.75
N ILE A 227 -6.16 5.48 1.86
CA ILE A 227 -5.68 6.55 0.98
C ILE A 227 -6.60 7.75 1.18
N ALA A 228 -6.02 8.88 1.61
CA ALA A 228 -6.64 10.19 1.51
C ALA A 228 -6.25 10.79 0.16
N LEU A 229 -7.22 11.08 -0.70
CA LEU A 229 -6.99 11.57 -2.06
C LEU A 229 -7.67 12.91 -2.29
N SER A 230 -7.02 13.79 -3.05
CA SER A 230 -7.59 15.08 -3.46
C SER A 230 -8.87 14.88 -4.27
N GLY A 231 -9.87 15.74 -4.08
CA GLY A 231 -11.06 15.77 -4.91
C GLY A 231 -10.80 16.21 -6.35
N GLU A 232 -9.61 16.76 -6.63
CA GLU A 232 -9.18 17.23 -7.94
C GLU A 232 -7.93 16.49 -8.39
N HIS A 233 -7.85 16.21 -9.69
CA HIS A 233 -6.69 15.54 -10.30
C HIS A 233 -5.57 16.56 -10.51
N THR A 234 -4.81 16.83 -9.45
CA THR A 234 -3.66 17.75 -9.45
C THR A 234 -2.39 17.00 -9.04
N PRO A 235 -1.21 17.34 -9.59
CA PRO A 235 0.04 16.70 -9.20
C PRO A 235 0.37 16.84 -7.72
N MET A 236 1.00 15.82 -7.15
CA MET A 236 1.58 15.86 -5.82
C MET A 236 2.66 16.93 -5.72
N ARG A 237 2.70 17.60 -4.58
CA ARG A 237 3.79 18.49 -4.18
C ARG A 237 4.01 18.37 -2.69
N ILE A 238 5.27 18.28 -2.29
CA ILE A 238 5.65 18.35 -0.88
C ILE A 238 6.02 19.79 -0.57
N ASP A 239 5.19 20.45 0.19
CA ASP A 239 5.36 21.83 0.64
C ASP A 239 4.68 22.04 2.00
N ARG A 240 4.68 23.27 2.52
CA ARG A 240 4.03 23.60 3.80
C ARG A 240 2.59 23.10 3.89
N SER A 241 1.85 23.12 2.78
CA SER A 241 0.45 22.65 2.77
C SER A 241 0.34 21.14 3.03
N THR A 242 1.36 20.35 2.71
CA THR A 242 1.42 18.93 3.01
C THR A 242 1.37 18.67 4.51
N PHE A 243 2.15 19.41 5.29
CA PHE A 243 2.16 19.30 6.76
C PHE A 243 0.83 19.73 7.36
N VAL A 244 0.25 20.83 6.85
CA VAL A 244 -1.11 21.28 7.25
C VAL A 244 -2.12 20.16 7.00
N LYS A 245 -2.12 19.55 5.80
CA LYS A 245 -3.05 18.48 5.42
C LYS A 245 -2.88 17.25 6.32
N GLN A 246 -1.64 16.84 6.58
CA GLN A 246 -1.36 15.67 7.42
C GLN A 246 -1.83 15.87 8.86
N LEU A 247 -1.51 17.02 9.48
CA LEU A 247 -1.90 17.29 10.85
C LEU A 247 -3.42 17.46 10.99
N ASP A 248 -4.07 18.06 10.00
CA ASP A 248 -5.53 18.17 9.94
C ASP A 248 -6.22 16.81 9.85
N PHE A 249 -5.67 15.88 9.06
CA PHE A 249 -6.19 14.52 8.95
C PHE A 249 -6.03 13.74 10.26
N VAL A 250 -4.84 13.75 10.88
CA VAL A 250 -4.61 12.99 12.12
C VAL A 250 -5.32 13.63 13.34
N GLU A 251 -5.78 14.85 13.23
CA GLU A 251 -6.70 15.48 14.20
C GLU A 251 -8.12 14.92 14.05
N GLN A 252 -8.58 14.74 12.80
CA GLN A 252 -9.89 14.13 12.50
C GLN A 252 -9.92 12.63 12.80
N PHE A 253 -8.81 11.92 12.58
CA PHE A 253 -8.67 10.48 12.78
C PHE A 253 -7.44 10.17 13.66
N PRO A 254 -7.52 10.42 14.99
CA PRO A 254 -6.35 10.37 15.88
C PRO A 254 -5.79 8.95 16.07
N HIS A 255 -6.52 7.92 15.67
CA HIS A 255 -6.10 6.52 15.69
C HIS A 255 -5.35 6.11 14.40
N TYR A 256 -5.22 7.01 13.43
CA TYR A 256 -4.49 6.79 12.18
C TYR A 256 -3.18 7.59 12.14
N MET A 257 -2.22 7.04 11.41
CA MET A 257 -1.11 7.81 10.86
C MET A 257 -1.46 8.23 9.42
N LEU A 258 -0.79 9.26 8.91
CA LEU A 258 -0.84 9.67 7.51
C LEU A 258 0.54 10.08 7.02
N GLY A 259 0.95 9.58 5.86
CA GLY A 259 2.21 9.95 5.23
C GLY A 259 2.03 10.24 3.73
N ALA A 260 2.91 11.04 3.17
CA ALA A 260 2.98 11.29 1.75
C ALA A 260 4.23 10.64 1.13
N ASN A 261 4.09 10.08 -0.07
CA ASN A 261 5.28 9.74 -0.85
C ASN A 261 6.05 11.02 -1.20
N ALA A 262 7.34 10.88 -1.48
CA ALA A 262 8.13 11.97 -2.03
C ALA A 262 7.59 12.39 -3.42
N ASP A 263 7.75 13.66 -3.77
CA ASP A 263 7.21 14.26 -5.01
C ASP A 263 8.19 14.24 -6.20
N LEU A 264 9.35 13.61 -6.04
CA LEU A 264 10.34 13.44 -7.09
C LEU A 264 10.37 12.00 -7.63
N PRO A 265 10.72 11.80 -8.92
CA PRO A 265 10.93 10.46 -9.48
C PRO A 265 11.96 9.65 -8.69
N ILE A 266 11.98 8.33 -8.85
CA ILE A 266 12.93 7.39 -8.21
C ILE A 266 12.65 7.20 -6.70
N VAL A 267 12.42 8.28 -5.96
CA VAL A 267 12.17 8.28 -4.51
C VAL A 267 10.70 8.49 -4.16
N GLY A 268 9.85 8.75 -5.17
CA GLY A 268 8.41 8.94 -5.04
C GLY A 268 7.59 7.68 -5.24
N GLY A 269 6.27 7.82 -5.06
CA GLY A 269 5.30 6.80 -5.37
C GLY A 269 5.01 6.63 -6.86
N SER A 270 4.17 5.66 -7.20
CA SER A 270 3.82 5.33 -8.59
C SER A 270 2.84 6.32 -9.25
N ILE A 271 2.12 7.13 -8.46
CA ILE A 271 1.11 8.08 -8.95
C ILE A 271 1.48 9.48 -8.43
N LEU A 272 2.31 10.20 -9.18
CA LEU A 272 2.70 11.57 -8.85
C LEU A 272 1.74 12.61 -9.43
N SER A 273 0.89 12.22 -10.39
CA SER A 273 -0.03 13.10 -11.11
C SER A 273 -1.31 13.44 -10.34
N HIS A 274 -1.56 12.78 -9.21
CA HIS A 274 -2.76 13.01 -8.38
C HIS A 274 -2.36 13.11 -6.91
N ASP A 275 -2.61 14.26 -6.28
CA ASP A 275 -2.28 14.52 -4.88
C ASP A 275 -3.03 13.55 -3.95
N HIS A 276 -2.27 12.77 -3.19
CA HIS A 276 -2.79 11.76 -2.28
C HIS A 276 -1.78 11.46 -1.17
N MET A 277 -2.30 10.90 -0.08
CA MET A 277 -1.52 10.45 1.06
C MET A 277 -2.00 9.06 1.47
N GLN A 278 -1.15 8.28 2.13
CA GLN A 278 -1.47 6.95 2.61
C GLN A 278 -1.43 6.93 4.13
N GLY A 279 -2.40 6.27 4.73
CA GLY A 279 -2.55 6.20 6.17
C GLY A 279 -3.13 4.88 6.64
N GLY A 280 -3.48 4.81 7.92
CA GLY A 280 -4.12 3.64 8.52
C GLY A 280 -3.79 3.45 9.99
N ARG A 281 -4.37 2.41 10.59
CA ARG A 281 -4.18 2.04 11.99
C ARG A 281 -3.09 0.97 12.12
N TYR A 282 -1.83 1.40 12.03
CA TYR A 282 -0.67 0.51 12.13
C TYR A 282 0.53 1.22 12.74
N SER A 283 1.27 0.51 13.60
CA SER A 283 2.51 1.02 14.20
C SER A 283 3.71 0.36 13.53
N PHE A 284 4.42 1.13 12.73
CA PHE A 284 5.58 0.67 11.97
C PHE A 284 6.85 0.58 12.82
N ALA A 285 7.86 -0.15 12.32
CA ALA A 285 9.15 -0.28 12.98
C ALA A 285 9.82 1.09 13.19
N MET A 286 9.82 1.97 12.18
CA MET A 286 10.38 3.32 12.27
C MET A 286 9.70 4.14 13.39
N GLU A 287 8.39 4.00 13.56
CA GLU A 287 7.64 4.69 14.62
C GLU A 287 8.12 4.30 16.02
N ARG A 288 8.50 3.03 16.21
CA ARG A 288 8.98 2.47 17.49
C ARG A 288 10.46 2.75 17.74
N ALA A 289 11.21 3.15 16.70
CA ALA A 289 12.63 3.42 16.78
C ALA A 289 12.92 4.61 17.72
N PRO A 290 13.94 4.54 18.58
CA PRO A 290 14.28 5.60 19.51
C PRO A 290 14.97 6.78 18.80
N ILE A 291 14.97 7.94 19.46
CA ILE A 291 15.88 9.03 19.13
C ILE A 291 17.29 8.64 19.55
N GLU A 292 18.26 8.77 18.66
CA GLU A 292 19.67 8.52 18.97
C GLU A 292 20.47 9.81 19.23
N GLU A 293 20.00 10.93 18.66
CA GLU A 293 20.65 12.25 18.82
C GLU A 293 19.56 13.33 18.93
N GLU A 294 19.60 14.12 20.00
CA GLU A 294 18.67 15.25 20.18
C GLU A 294 19.08 16.44 19.32
N LEU A 295 18.09 17.10 18.72
CA LEU A 295 18.27 18.33 17.92
C LEU A 295 17.58 19.50 18.60
N HIS A 296 18.20 20.69 18.48
CA HIS A 296 17.66 21.93 19.00
C HIS A 296 17.61 22.97 17.87
N PHE A 297 16.42 23.52 17.63
CA PHE A 297 16.19 24.55 16.62
C PHE A 297 15.85 25.87 17.31
N ALA A 298 16.62 26.91 17.04
CA ALA A 298 16.44 28.23 17.64
C ALA A 298 15.04 28.82 17.30
N GLY A 299 14.32 29.27 18.33
CA GLY A 299 12.94 29.75 18.20
C GLY A 299 11.86 28.66 18.22
N PHE A 300 12.24 27.37 18.43
CA PHE A 300 11.36 26.21 18.52
C PHE A 300 11.57 25.36 19.78
N GLU A 301 11.90 26.02 20.90
CA GLU A 301 12.21 25.38 22.17
C GLU A 301 11.05 24.53 22.72
N GLY A 302 9.82 24.74 22.23
CA GLY A 302 8.62 23.94 22.56
C GLY A 302 8.48 22.65 21.75
N ILE A 303 9.40 22.41 20.79
CA ILE A 303 9.40 21.20 19.96
C ILE A 303 10.52 20.27 20.42
N ARG A 304 10.17 19.02 20.71
CA ARG A 304 11.17 17.95 20.87
C ARG A 304 11.57 17.48 19.48
N ALA A 305 12.87 17.53 19.18
CA ALA A 305 13.41 17.15 17.89
C ALA A 305 14.59 16.20 18.06
N GLY A 306 14.79 15.29 17.09
CA GLY A 306 15.94 14.42 17.13
C GLY A 306 16.07 13.56 15.87
N ILE A 307 17.29 13.01 15.69
CA ILE A 307 17.58 12.00 14.67
C ILE A 307 17.12 10.64 15.19
N VAL A 308 16.35 9.93 14.40
CA VAL A 308 15.85 8.60 14.74
C VAL A 308 16.92 7.55 14.45
N HIS A 309 17.09 6.57 15.36
CA HIS A 309 17.92 5.39 15.11
C HIS A 309 17.28 4.50 14.06
N TRP A 310 17.53 4.84 12.80
CA TRP A 310 16.90 4.24 11.64
C TRP A 310 17.90 4.17 10.46
N PRO A 311 17.83 3.15 9.57
CA PRO A 311 18.77 3.05 8.44
C PRO A 311 18.65 4.21 7.44
N MET A 312 17.48 4.85 7.38
CA MET A 312 17.28 6.07 6.59
C MET A 312 17.40 7.31 7.46
N SER A 313 17.61 8.47 6.82
CA SER A 313 17.85 9.74 7.50
C SER A 313 16.54 10.39 7.95
N VAL A 314 16.18 10.25 9.21
CA VAL A 314 14.89 10.70 9.75
C VAL A 314 15.08 11.74 10.85
N ILE A 315 14.42 12.88 10.70
CA ILE A 315 14.23 13.88 11.77
C ILE A 315 12.83 13.70 12.32
N ARG A 316 12.72 13.36 13.60
CA ARG A 316 11.45 13.30 14.33
C ARG A 316 11.22 14.58 15.09
N LEU A 317 10.02 15.15 14.93
CA LEU A 317 9.56 16.36 15.60
C LEU A 317 8.29 16.04 16.37
N ARG A 318 8.17 16.58 17.61
CA ARG A 318 6.98 16.36 18.43
C ARG A 318 6.62 17.62 19.22
N SER A 319 5.37 18.04 19.15
CA SER A 319 4.81 19.17 19.89
C SER A 319 3.29 19.08 20.01
N ALA A 320 2.74 19.71 21.04
CA ALA A 320 1.32 20.02 21.13
C ALA A 320 0.94 21.25 20.27
N ASP A 321 1.90 22.13 20.01
CA ASP A 321 1.73 23.33 19.16
C ASP A 321 1.82 22.96 17.69
N ARG A 322 0.65 22.86 17.05
CA ARG A 322 0.49 22.52 15.65
C ARG A 322 1.17 23.51 14.70
N GLU A 323 1.01 24.81 14.94
CA GLU A 323 1.50 25.83 14.02
C GLU A 323 3.03 25.94 14.06
N SER A 324 3.62 25.91 15.26
CA SER A 324 5.07 25.86 15.40
C SER A 324 5.66 24.59 14.75
N LEU A 325 4.96 23.46 14.87
CA LEU A 325 5.40 22.20 14.27
C LEU A 325 5.38 22.27 12.74
N ILE A 326 4.32 22.83 12.13
CA ILE A 326 4.21 23.04 10.68
C ILE A 326 5.33 23.99 10.21
N GLU A 327 5.57 25.07 10.93
CA GLU A 327 6.61 26.04 10.58
C GLU A 327 8.00 25.41 10.58
N LEU A 328 8.33 24.62 11.61
CA LEU A 328 9.64 23.95 11.66
C LEU A 328 9.77 22.86 10.57
N CYS A 329 8.72 22.09 10.29
CA CYS A 329 8.72 21.14 9.18
C CYS A 329 9.02 21.83 7.84
N ASP A 330 8.39 22.97 7.59
CA ASP A 330 8.59 23.75 6.36
C ASP A 330 10.00 24.32 6.26
N ARG A 331 10.55 24.85 7.37
CA ARG A 331 11.95 25.34 7.42
C ARG A 331 12.95 24.23 7.14
N ILE A 332 12.75 23.04 7.72
CA ILE A 332 13.62 21.89 7.44
C ILE A 332 13.52 21.48 5.96
N LEU A 333 12.32 21.44 5.39
CA LEU A 333 12.11 21.13 3.98
C LEU A 333 12.79 22.16 3.07
N CYS A 334 12.59 23.46 3.33
CA CYS A 334 13.19 24.54 2.55
C CYS A 334 14.72 24.52 2.63
N ALA A 335 15.28 24.31 3.82
CA ALA A 335 16.72 24.16 4.00
C ALA A 335 17.24 22.93 3.23
N TRP A 336 16.55 21.80 3.33
CA TRP A 336 16.93 20.55 2.66
C TRP A 336 16.93 20.70 1.13
N ARG A 337 15.92 21.33 0.56
CA ARG A 337 15.77 21.49 -0.89
C ARG A 337 16.95 22.20 -1.55
N THR A 338 17.67 23.06 -0.82
CA THR A 338 18.80 23.81 -1.34
C THR A 338 20.15 23.35 -0.79
N TYR A 339 20.16 22.32 0.05
CA TYR A 339 21.37 21.86 0.72
C TYR A 339 22.19 20.91 -0.15
N SER A 340 23.47 21.22 -0.31
CA SER A 340 24.47 20.33 -0.91
C SER A 340 25.60 20.06 0.08
N ASP A 341 26.04 18.82 0.16
CA ASP A 341 27.22 18.37 0.91
C ASP A 341 28.00 17.38 0.03
N PRO A 342 28.93 17.88 -0.82
CA PRO A 342 29.71 17.03 -1.72
C PRO A 342 30.54 15.97 -1.00
N GLU A 343 30.98 16.22 0.26
CA GLU A 343 31.71 15.24 1.07
C GLU A 343 30.84 14.04 1.45
N ALA A 344 29.53 14.26 1.59
CA ALA A 344 28.53 13.20 1.81
C ALA A 344 27.89 12.70 0.50
N GLY A 345 28.34 13.16 -0.67
CA GLY A 345 27.77 12.80 -1.98
C GLY A 345 26.38 13.38 -2.22
N ILE A 346 25.99 14.44 -1.53
CA ILE A 346 24.68 15.07 -1.60
C ILE A 346 24.75 16.32 -2.48
N TYR A 347 23.90 16.34 -3.50
CA TYR A 347 23.73 17.49 -4.39
C TYR A 347 22.25 17.86 -4.41
N ALA A 348 21.95 19.14 -4.16
CA ALA A 348 20.58 19.65 -4.19
C ALA A 348 20.01 19.67 -5.62
N GLU A 349 20.89 19.89 -6.60
CA GLU A 349 20.55 20.08 -8.01
C GLU A 349 21.71 19.64 -8.90
N THR A 350 21.41 19.13 -10.08
CA THR A 350 22.35 18.88 -11.18
C THR A 350 21.70 19.30 -12.49
N ASP A 351 22.36 20.17 -13.26
CA ASP A 351 21.88 20.68 -14.55
C ASP A 351 20.46 21.30 -14.49
N GLY A 352 20.08 21.91 -13.36
CA GLY A 352 18.77 22.52 -13.13
C GLY A 352 17.70 21.56 -12.64
N GLU A 353 18.00 20.26 -12.48
CA GLU A 353 17.05 19.27 -11.96
C GLU A 353 17.23 19.10 -10.44
N PRO A 354 16.15 19.30 -9.64
CA PRO A 354 16.22 19.18 -8.19
C PRO A 354 16.28 17.72 -7.74
N HIS A 355 17.04 17.46 -6.67
CA HIS A 355 17.22 16.11 -6.11
C HIS A 355 16.63 15.93 -4.72
N ASN A 356 16.59 16.99 -3.92
CA ASN A 356 16.20 16.91 -2.52
C ASN A 356 14.70 17.06 -2.32
N THR A 357 14.12 16.15 -1.55
CA THR A 357 12.75 16.19 -1.07
C THR A 357 12.63 15.43 0.25
N VAL A 358 11.43 15.31 0.81
CA VAL A 358 11.16 14.51 2.02
C VAL A 358 9.98 13.57 1.82
N THR A 359 9.96 12.49 2.59
CA THR A 359 8.78 11.64 2.83
C THR A 359 8.28 11.96 4.23
N PRO A 360 7.23 12.78 4.40
CA PRO A 360 6.71 13.17 5.71
C PRO A 360 5.66 12.18 6.20
N ILE A 361 5.71 11.83 7.50
CA ILE A 361 4.74 10.95 8.16
C ILE A 361 4.29 11.59 9.46
N SER A 362 2.99 11.73 9.65
CA SER A 362 2.37 12.37 10.82
C SER A 362 1.47 11.42 11.58
N ARG A 363 1.38 11.59 12.92
CA ARG A 363 0.49 10.83 13.81
C ARG A 363 0.24 11.56 15.11
N ARG A 364 -0.73 11.08 15.87
CA ARG A 364 -1.00 11.57 17.24
C ARG A 364 -0.18 10.74 18.26
N ARG A 365 0.28 11.45 19.31
CA ARG A 365 0.90 10.86 20.51
C ARG A 365 0.25 11.46 21.75
N GLY A 366 -0.92 10.93 22.12
CA GLY A 366 -1.75 11.57 23.13
C GLY A 366 -2.21 12.95 22.66
N THR A 367 -1.84 14.00 23.41
CA THR A 367 -2.15 15.39 23.05
C THR A 367 -1.21 16.00 22.01
N ASP A 368 -0.05 15.38 21.78
CA ASP A 368 0.95 15.90 20.87
C ASP A 368 0.74 15.40 19.44
N TYR A 369 1.20 16.19 18.48
CA TYR A 369 1.47 15.75 17.10
C TYR A 369 2.92 15.28 17.01
N GLU A 370 3.15 14.24 16.23
CA GLU A 370 4.49 13.75 15.91
C GLU A 370 4.64 13.66 14.39
N VAL A 371 5.72 14.21 13.86
CA VAL A 371 6.05 14.21 12.44
C VAL A 371 7.45 13.64 12.26
N ASP A 372 7.58 12.61 11.41
CA ASP A 372 8.86 12.11 10.93
C ASP A 372 9.11 12.68 9.52
N LEU A 373 10.22 13.37 9.35
CA LEU A 373 10.70 13.88 8.06
C LEU A 373 11.84 12.98 7.58
N VAL A 374 11.55 12.11 6.61
CA VAL A 374 12.58 11.27 6.01
C VAL A 374 13.19 12.00 4.83
N LEU A 375 14.49 12.33 4.93
CA LEU A 375 15.22 13.03 3.88
C LEU A 375 15.41 12.09 2.68
N ARG A 376 15.11 12.58 1.48
CA ARG A 376 15.24 11.83 0.23
C ARG A 376 16.05 12.62 -0.77
N ASN A 377 16.77 11.90 -1.63
CA ASN A 377 17.51 12.47 -2.75
C ASN A 377 17.49 11.49 -3.93
N ASN A 378 17.20 11.95 -5.14
CA ASN A 378 17.05 11.13 -6.34
C ASN A 378 18.24 11.23 -7.31
N LEU A 379 19.39 11.67 -6.84
CA LEU A 379 20.61 11.75 -7.65
C LEU A 379 20.92 10.41 -8.34
N THR A 380 21.26 10.46 -9.62
CA THR A 380 21.74 9.32 -10.39
C THR A 380 23.16 9.54 -10.83
N THR A 381 23.92 8.46 -10.99
CA THR A 381 25.26 8.47 -11.59
C THR A 381 25.37 7.32 -12.61
N PRO A 382 26.41 7.29 -13.46
CA PRO A 382 26.64 6.14 -14.34
C PRO A 382 26.76 4.81 -13.60
N GLU A 383 27.29 4.81 -12.37
CA GLU A 383 27.43 3.64 -11.50
C GLU A 383 26.07 3.26 -10.87
N HIS A 384 25.22 4.26 -10.60
CA HIS A 384 23.91 4.10 -9.97
C HIS A 384 22.79 4.73 -10.83
N PRO A 385 22.48 4.13 -12.00
CA PRO A 385 21.51 4.72 -12.94
C PRO A 385 20.05 4.70 -12.44
N LEU A 386 19.74 3.89 -11.43
CA LEU A 386 18.44 3.85 -10.75
C LEU A 386 18.38 4.75 -9.51
N GLY A 387 19.49 5.39 -9.13
CA GLY A 387 19.62 6.27 -7.98
C GLY A 387 20.77 5.87 -7.06
N VAL A 388 21.50 6.86 -6.56
CA VAL A 388 22.55 6.68 -5.54
C VAL A 388 21.94 6.23 -4.22
N PHE A 389 20.79 6.79 -3.86
CA PHE A 389 20.02 6.51 -2.65
C PHE A 389 18.81 5.61 -2.97
N HIS A 390 19.11 4.46 -3.56
CA HIS A 390 18.16 3.48 -4.08
C HIS A 390 18.76 2.08 -3.85
N PRO A 391 17.96 0.99 -3.81
CA PRO A 391 18.51 -0.37 -3.72
C PRO A 391 19.59 -0.62 -4.76
N HIS A 392 20.78 -1.01 -4.33
CA HIS A 392 21.92 -1.25 -5.20
C HIS A 392 21.77 -2.59 -5.95
N ALA A 393 22.52 -2.75 -7.05
CA ALA A 393 22.36 -3.83 -8.00
C ALA A 393 22.56 -5.25 -7.39
N ASP A 394 23.40 -5.37 -6.37
CA ASP A 394 23.67 -6.60 -5.62
C ASP A 394 22.45 -7.13 -4.84
N LYS A 395 21.42 -6.31 -4.65
CA LYS A 395 20.18 -6.62 -3.92
C LYS A 395 18.96 -6.76 -4.84
N HIS A 396 19.12 -6.52 -6.15
CA HIS A 396 18.00 -6.53 -7.11
C HIS A 396 17.33 -7.90 -7.31
N ASN A 397 17.99 -8.97 -6.92
CA ASN A 397 17.39 -10.30 -6.86
C ASN A 397 16.24 -10.37 -5.83
N ILE A 398 16.29 -9.58 -4.77
CA ILE A 398 15.27 -9.49 -3.71
C ILE A 398 14.39 -8.24 -3.91
N LYS A 399 14.98 -7.04 -3.97
CA LYS A 399 14.25 -5.77 -4.10
C LYS A 399 14.95 -4.84 -5.10
N LYS A 400 14.25 -4.53 -6.19
CA LYS A 400 14.74 -3.64 -7.25
C LYS A 400 13.93 -2.34 -7.35
N GLU A 401 12.68 -2.38 -6.91
CA GLU A 401 11.74 -1.28 -7.04
C GLU A 401 12.10 -0.13 -6.07
N ASN A 402 11.61 1.06 -6.40
CA ASN A 402 11.77 2.24 -5.55
C ASN A 402 11.28 1.98 -4.12
N ILE A 403 11.96 2.60 -3.14
CA ILE A 403 11.57 2.59 -1.74
C ILE A 403 10.54 3.69 -1.51
N GLY A 404 9.27 3.30 -1.43
CA GLY A 404 8.13 4.17 -1.17
C GLY A 404 7.85 4.36 0.32
N LEU A 405 6.77 5.08 0.63
CA LEU A 405 6.36 5.42 1.99
C LEU A 405 6.31 4.21 2.95
N ILE A 406 5.76 3.10 2.49
CA ILE A 406 5.53 1.90 3.32
C ILE A 406 6.86 1.25 3.68
N GLU A 407 7.74 1.08 2.69
CA GLU A 407 9.07 0.51 2.90
C GLU A 407 9.94 1.40 3.77
N VAL A 408 9.88 2.72 3.58
CA VAL A 408 10.57 3.72 4.43
C VAL A 408 10.27 3.49 5.89
N MET A 409 9.04 3.12 6.24
CA MET A 409 8.60 2.88 7.62
C MET A 409 8.96 1.49 8.15
N GLY A 410 9.56 0.61 7.33
CA GLY A 410 10.07 -0.70 7.75
C GLY A 410 9.16 -1.89 7.43
N LEU A 411 8.23 -1.75 6.47
CA LEU A 411 7.45 -2.86 5.94
C LEU A 411 7.86 -3.13 4.49
N ALA A 412 8.57 -4.23 4.26
CA ALA A 412 8.91 -4.68 2.92
C ALA A 412 7.68 -5.20 2.17
N VAL A 413 7.47 -4.70 0.96
CA VAL A 413 6.51 -5.26 0.01
C VAL A 413 7.31 -5.88 -1.14
N LEU A 414 7.44 -7.20 -1.10
CA LEU A 414 8.27 -7.97 -2.04
C LEU A 414 7.42 -8.59 -3.13
N PRO A 415 7.98 -8.81 -4.34
CA PRO A 415 7.25 -9.35 -5.48
C PRO A 415 6.86 -10.82 -5.30
N ALA A 416 5.71 -11.22 -5.88
CA ALA A 416 5.13 -12.55 -5.78
C ALA A 416 6.07 -13.66 -6.28
N ARG A 417 6.91 -13.37 -7.31
CA ARG A 417 7.90 -14.32 -7.84
C ARG A 417 8.80 -14.95 -6.77
N LEU A 418 9.11 -14.21 -5.71
CA LEU A 418 9.95 -14.69 -4.61
C LEU A 418 9.33 -15.89 -3.86
N CYS A 419 8.03 -16.09 -3.91
CA CYS A 419 7.40 -17.27 -3.30
C CYS A 419 7.97 -18.55 -3.93
N GLU A 420 7.77 -18.73 -5.24
CA GLU A 420 8.25 -19.93 -5.96
C GLU A 420 9.79 -20.01 -5.99
N GLU A 421 10.46 -18.87 -6.24
CA GLU A 421 11.93 -18.82 -6.30
C GLU A 421 12.57 -19.28 -4.98
N MET A 422 12.05 -18.87 -3.84
CA MET A 422 12.58 -19.23 -2.52
C MET A 422 12.26 -20.69 -2.15
N ASP A 423 11.11 -21.22 -2.53
CA ASP A 423 10.77 -22.62 -2.30
C ASP A 423 11.74 -23.55 -3.07
N VAL A 424 12.00 -23.25 -4.35
CA VAL A 424 12.96 -24.01 -5.16
C VAL A 424 14.38 -23.85 -4.66
N LEU A 425 14.77 -22.63 -4.28
CA LEU A 425 16.09 -22.33 -3.73
C LEU A 425 16.33 -23.10 -2.42
N ALA A 426 15.36 -23.12 -1.51
CA ALA A 426 15.44 -23.87 -0.26
C ALA A 426 15.65 -25.37 -0.49
N MET A 427 14.92 -25.95 -1.46
CA MET A 427 15.06 -27.35 -1.84
C MET A 427 16.46 -27.62 -2.40
N HIS A 428 16.95 -26.80 -3.33
CA HIS A 428 18.28 -26.99 -3.94
C HIS A 428 19.41 -26.90 -2.91
N LEU A 429 19.33 -25.92 -1.98
CA LEU A 429 20.31 -25.75 -0.91
C LEU A 429 20.31 -26.94 0.06
N ALA A 430 19.13 -27.45 0.41
CA ALA A 430 19.01 -28.63 1.28
C ALA A 430 19.60 -29.91 0.64
N GLU A 431 19.47 -30.02 -0.68
CA GLU A 431 19.99 -31.15 -1.46
C GLU A 431 21.46 -30.98 -1.87
N GLY A 432 22.08 -29.82 -1.64
CA GLY A 432 23.46 -29.54 -2.11
C GLY A 432 23.56 -29.43 -3.65
N LYS A 433 22.48 -29.08 -4.33
CA LYS A 433 22.43 -28.89 -5.78
C LYS A 433 23.05 -27.56 -6.20
N ASP A 434 23.58 -27.52 -7.42
CA ASP A 434 24.05 -26.28 -8.05
C ASP A 434 22.85 -25.41 -8.43
N ILE A 435 22.69 -24.30 -7.72
CA ILE A 435 21.57 -23.34 -7.88
C ILE A 435 21.69 -22.53 -9.18
N THR A 436 22.83 -22.54 -9.86
CA THR A 436 23.03 -21.80 -11.13
C THR A 436 22.40 -22.50 -12.32
N LEU A 437 22.02 -23.77 -12.18
CA LEU A 437 21.45 -24.57 -13.26
C LEU A 437 19.93 -24.42 -13.44
N ASP A 438 19.24 -23.77 -12.52
CA ASP A 438 17.82 -23.49 -12.60
C ASP A 438 17.59 -21.96 -12.78
N GLU A 439 16.85 -21.56 -13.82
CA GLU A 439 16.58 -20.15 -14.14
C GLU A 439 15.91 -19.36 -12.99
N ARG A 440 15.14 -20.05 -12.14
CA ARG A 440 14.47 -19.44 -10.99
C ARG A 440 15.45 -19.08 -9.89
N THR A 441 16.55 -19.84 -9.74
CA THR A 441 17.51 -19.68 -8.63
C THR A 441 18.84 -19.07 -9.05
N ALA A 442 19.22 -19.17 -10.33
CA ALA A 442 20.51 -18.68 -10.83
C ALA A 442 20.83 -17.21 -10.49
N LYS A 443 19.82 -16.35 -10.56
CA LYS A 443 19.96 -14.92 -10.21
C LYS A 443 20.23 -14.66 -8.72
N HIS A 444 20.01 -15.65 -7.86
CA HIS A 444 20.27 -15.57 -6.42
C HIS A 444 21.67 -16.11 -6.04
N ALA A 445 22.45 -16.65 -6.98
CA ALA A 445 23.70 -17.34 -6.67
C ALA A 445 24.71 -16.45 -5.92
N ALA A 446 24.99 -15.26 -6.43
CA ALA A 446 25.92 -14.32 -5.77
C ALA A 446 25.43 -13.91 -4.38
N TRP A 447 24.11 -13.74 -4.18
CA TRP A 447 23.51 -13.42 -2.91
C TRP A 447 23.66 -14.60 -1.92
N VAL A 448 23.41 -15.84 -2.36
CA VAL A 448 23.57 -17.05 -1.54
C VAL A 448 25.04 -17.25 -1.16
N ASP A 449 25.97 -17.07 -2.09
CA ASP A 449 27.42 -17.23 -1.85
C ASP A 449 27.92 -16.34 -0.70
N ALA A 450 27.33 -15.15 -0.53
CA ALA A 450 27.71 -14.21 0.52
C ALA A 450 27.43 -14.74 1.94
N PHE A 451 26.49 -15.68 2.11
CA PHE A 451 26.11 -16.16 3.45
C PHE A 451 26.10 -17.69 3.60
N ALA A 452 26.11 -18.47 2.52
CA ALA A 452 25.95 -19.93 2.57
C ALA A 452 26.98 -20.61 3.50
N HIS A 453 28.20 -20.07 3.54
CA HIS A 453 29.27 -20.58 4.41
C HIS A 453 28.98 -20.50 5.93
N LYS A 454 27.96 -19.74 6.36
CA LYS A 454 27.54 -19.55 7.75
C LYS A 454 26.55 -20.63 8.21
N TYR A 455 25.98 -21.42 7.28
CA TYR A 455 24.86 -22.30 7.53
C TYR A 455 25.12 -23.73 7.04
N GLN A 456 24.47 -24.69 7.69
CA GLN A 456 24.26 -26.04 7.16
C GLN A 456 22.78 -26.13 6.77
N PHE A 457 22.51 -26.28 5.49
CA PHE A 457 21.15 -26.35 4.98
C PHE A 457 20.57 -27.75 5.11
N SER A 458 19.28 -27.81 5.45
CA SER A 458 18.45 -29.00 5.48
C SER A 458 17.03 -28.66 5.04
N TYR A 459 16.21 -29.65 4.76
CA TYR A 459 14.79 -29.41 4.44
C TYR A 459 14.03 -28.69 5.58
N ASP A 460 14.44 -28.89 6.83
CA ASP A 460 13.76 -28.31 8.00
C ASP A 460 14.12 -26.84 8.24
N ASN A 461 15.28 -26.37 7.77
CA ASN A 461 15.78 -25.04 8.13
C ASN A 461 16.03 -24.08 6.95
N ALA A 462 16.13 -24.59 5.72
CA ALA A 462 16.50 -23.77 4.56
C ALA A 462 15.54 -22.58 4.34
N GLY A 463 14.24 -22.80 4.48
CA GLY A 463 13.23 -21.75 4.35
C GLY A 463 13.39 -20.64 5.39
N GLU A 464 13.60 -20.98 6.66
CA GLU A 464 13.79 -20.00 7.75
C GLU A 464 15.10 -19.20 7.54
N ILE A 465 16.18 -19.86 7.10
CA ILE A 465 17.43 -19.19 6.79
C ILE A 465 17.23 -18.18 5.67
N LEU A 466 16.55 -18.56 4.58
CA LEU A 466 16.27 -17.65 3.47
C LEU A 466 15.38 -16.47 3.90
N GLN A 467 14.34 -16.70 4.71
CA GLN A 467 13.53 -15.61 5.28
C GLN A 467 14.36 -14.63 6.10
N LYS A 468 15.30 -15.14 6.91
CA LYS A 468 16.22 -14.31 7.70
C LYS A 468 17.13 -13.47 6.79
N GLU A 469 17.73 -14.08 5.77
CA GLU A 469 18.65 -13.38 4.86
C GLU A 469 17.91 -12.38 3.94
N ILE A 470 16.66 -12.66 3.54
CA ILE A 470 15.78 -11.70 2.86
C ILE A 470 15.54 -10.48 3.75
N GLY A 471 15.20 -10.71 5.03
CA GLY A 471 14.97 -9.61 5.98
C GLY A 471 16.21 -8.75 6.18
N ARG A 472 17.39 -9.37 6.27
CA ARG A 472 18.69 -8.68 6.32
C ARG A 472 18.95 -7.88 5.05
N THR A 473 18.70 -8.46 3.89
CA THR A 473 18.85 -7.75 2.61
C THR A 473 17.92 -6.53 2.54
N PHE A 474 16.68 -6.64 3.07
CA PHE A 474 15.80 -5.48 3.13
C PHE A 474 16.31 -4.38 4.09
N GLU A 475 16.91 -4.77 5.21
CA GLU A 475 17.59 -3.81 6.10
C GLU A 475 18.72 -3.07 5.37
N GLU A 476 19.55 -3.79 4.61
CA GLU A 476 20.61 -3.23 3.78
C GLU A 476 20.06 -2.35 2.64
N VAL A 477 18.91 -2.71 2.06
CA VAL A 477 18.19 -1.87 1.07
C VAL A 477 17.76 -0.53 1.66
N LEU A 478 17.31 -0.50 2.92
CA LEU A 478 16.98 0.76 3.60
C LEU A 478 18.23 1.58 3.89
N GLU A 479 19.37 0.94 4.17
CA GLU A 479 20.66 1.63 4.31
C GLU A 479 21.15 2.23 2.99
N ASP A 480 20.98 1.51 1.86
CA ASP A 480 21.26 2.06 0.53
C ASP A 480 20.42 3.31 0.26
N ALA A 481 19.12 3.27 0.63
CA ALA A 481 18.19 4.37 0.44
C ALA A 481 18.40 5.56 1.41
N GLY A 482 19.14 5.35 2.51
CA GLY A 482 19.48 6.40 3.47
C GLY A 482 20.46 7.43 2.90
N VAL A 483 20.13 8.72 2.98
CA VAL A 483 20.94 9.82 2.46
C VAL A 483 22.22 9.97 3.29
N TYR A 484 22.09 10.05 4.62
CA TYR A 484 23.23 10.00 5.54
C TYR A 484 23.39 8.58 6.07
N LYS A 485 24.54 7.98 5.81
CA LYS A 485 24.81 6.60 6.23
C LYS A 485 24.94 6.51 7.76
N CYS A 486 24.58 5.35 8.32
CA CYS A 486 24.68 5.08 9.78
C CYS A 486 26.13 4.82 10.21
N THR A 487 27.07 5.68 9.78
CA THR A 487 28.47 5.75 10.19
C THR A 487 28.72 7.01 10.99
N LYS A 488 29.88 7.12 11.62
CA LYS A 488 30.27 8.36 12.35
C LYS A 488 30.27 9.57 11.42
N GLU A 489 30.90 9.43 10.25
CA GLU A 489 31.00 10.48 9.25
C GLU A 489 29.62 10.88 8.71
N GLY A 490 28.74 9.90 8.44
CA GLY A 490 27.37 10.16 8.02
C GLY A 490 26.54 10.88 9.08
N ARG A 491 26.72 10.54 10.37
CA ARG A 491 26.05 11.25 11.47
C ARG A 491 26.59 12.68 11.64
N GLU A 492 27.88 12.89 11.52
CA GLU A 492 28.48 14.23 11.54
C GLU A 492 27.95 15.09 10.36
N ALA A 493 27.82 14.50 9.17
CA ALA A 493 27.23 15.18 8.01
C ALA A 493 25.74 15.52 8.24
N PHE A 494 24.98 14.61 8.84
CA PHE A 494 23.56 14.86 9.16
C PHE A 494 23.41 16.02 10.17
N LEU A 495 24.26 16.06 11.20
CA LEU A 495 24.27 17.16 12.16
C LEU A 495 24.68 18.49 11.51
N ARG A 496 25.64 18.50 10.56
CA ARG A 496 25.97 19.71 9.77
C ARG A 496 24.74 20.25 9.03
N PHE A 497 23.96 19.36 8.39
CA PHE A 497 22.71 19.78 7.76
C PHE A 497 21.73 20.37 8.78
N ALA A 498 21.47 19.67 9.89
CA ALA A 498 20.51 20.13 10.91
C ALA A 498 20.85 21.53 11.45
N GLN A 499 22.14 21.88 11.56
CA GLN A 499 22.63 23.19 11.99
C GLN A 499 22.37 24.31 10.96
N THR A 500 22.08 24.00 9.70
CA THR A 500 21.74 25.00 8.68
C THR A 500 20.31 25.49 8.76
N VAL A 501 19.43 24.78 9.47
CA VAL A 501 18.01 25.12 9.64
C VAL A 501 17.90 26.30 10.61
N LYS A 502 17.35 27.43 10.13
CA LYS A 502 17.24 28.69 10.88
C LYS A 502 15.78 29.07 11.12
#